data_87824a4463f46c8d65aed470e439d779
#
_entry.id   87824a4463f46c8d65aed470e439d779
#
_cell.length_a   1.000
_cell.length_b   1.000
_cell.length_c   1.000
_cell.angle_alpha   90.00
_cell.angle_beta   90.00
_cell.angle_gamma   90.00
#
_symmetry.space_group_name_H-M   'P 1'
#
loop_
_entity.id
_entity.type
_entity.pdbx_description
1 polymer ?
#
loop_
_entity_poly.entity_id
_entity_poly.type
_entity_poly.pdbx_seq_one_letter_code
_entity_poly.pdbx_strand_id
1 'polypeptide(L)'
;MGEIKVPWAINDHGKLTEINNATKDDNYYCPSCKTSLIIRKGKINVHHYAHKACDYCSQETVIHKTAKFLLQKIVSDWKNGLTKAPKIFRECQICLSSVEQPLPDKVQSAEVEVKLENGFIVDVALMGSRKILAGIEVKVTHEISSEKAELMPIPFIEIDGNVFLENPNEIVVILDKFNPVTCNECKEKLRKYVKRAKKIAKDLNIDLPSLFYRFGITSCWKCKKEILVFTWPNHSLFSKNEPLKMPKPQSIRFEYSNTIKTKYWVNCCTFCESIQGDYYLYNRSGEPFWSLDIGGDNREDYYHDMLTIAYQSEFI
;
A
#
# COMPACT_ATOMS: atom_id res chain seq x y z
N MET A 1 -17.17 36.39 -2.96
CA MET A 1 -16.09 35.42 -3.23
C MET A 1 -15.00 35.61 -2.18
N GLY A 2 -14.55 34.52 -1.52
CA GLY A 2 -13.50 34.59 -0.49
C GLY A 2 -12.09 34.79 -1.08
N GLU A 3 -11.14 35.21 -0.22
CA GLU A 3 -9.73 35.29 -0.57
C GLU A 3 -9.12 33.87 -0.62
N ILE A 4 -8.41 33.54 -1.70
CA ILE A 4 -7.65 32.29 -1.80
C ILE A 4 -6.34 32.44 -1.04
N LYS A 5 -6.04 31.50 -0.15
CA LYS A 5 -4.83 31.49 0.70
C LYS A 5 -3.97 30.30 0.35
N VAL A 6 -2.74 30.55 -0.10
CA VAL A 6 -1.81 29.47 -0.45
C VAL A 6 -0.42 29.71 0.16
N PRO A 7 0.28 28.68 0.60
CA PRO A 7 1.60 28.82 1.18
C PRO A 7 2.73 28.98 0.15
N TRP A 8 2.46 28.73 -1.13
CA TRP A 8 3.46 28.75 -2.21
C TRP A 8 3.02 29.59 -3.40
N ALA A 9 3.98 30.26 -4.04
CA ALA A 9 3.79 31.06 -5.25
C ALA A 9 4.99 30.94 -6.19
N ILE A 10 4.82 31.34 -7.46
CA ILE A 10 5.90 31.40 -8.43
C ILE A 10 6.42 32.87 -8.45
N ASN A 11 7.74 33.05 -8.28
CA ASN A 11 8.34 34.40 -8.37
C ASN A 11 8.67 34.78 -9.82
N ASP A 12 9.18 36.00 -10.04
CA ASP A 12 9.57 36.54 -11.35
C ASP A 12 10.59 35.66 -12.10
N HIS A 13 11.38 34.87 -11.37
CA HIS A 13 12.37 33.95 -11.92
C HIS A 13 11.80 32.56 -12.23
N GLY A 14 10.48 32.39 -12.14
CA GLY A 14 9.81 31.08 -12.35
C GLY A 14 10.00 30.07 -11.21
N LYS A 15 10.59 30.49 -10.07
CA LYS A 15 10.88 29.62 -8.94
C LYS A 15 9.67 29.53 -8.01
N LEU A 16 9.27 28.30 -7.67
CA LEU A 16 8.27 28.05 -6.63
C LEU A 16 8.86 28.41 -5.26
N THR A 17 8.25 29.38 -4.58
CA THR A 17 8.74 29.98 -3.34
C THR A 17 7.70 29.88 -2.24
N GLU A 18 8.10 29.31 -1.11
CA GLU A 18 7.27 29.28 0.10
C GLU A 18 7.08 30.68 0.68
N ILE A 19 5.90 30.95 1.25
CA ILE A 19 5.58 32.27 1.80
C ILE A 19 6.61 32.76 2.83
N ASN A 20 7.15 31.86 3.67
CA ASN A 20 8.13 32.21 4.69
C ASN A 20 9.44 32.75 4.08
N ASN A 21 9.78 32.30 2.87
CA ASN A 21 10.96 32.71 2.11
C ASN A 21 10.68 33.86 1.15
N ALA A 22 9.45 34.39 1.10
CA ALA A 22 9.09 35.50 0.23
C ALA A 22 9.73 36.82 0.70
N THR A 23 10.27 37.59 -0.26
CA THR A 23 10.80 38.95 -0.05
C THR A 23 9.85 40.00 -0.64
N LYS A 24 10.01 41.24 -0.25
CA LYS A 24 9.22 42.37 -0.85
C LYS A 24 9.77 42.83 -2.19
N ASP A 25 10.95 42.38 -2.57
CA ASP A 25 11.65 42.79 -3.76
C ASP A 25 11.24 41.99 -5.00
N ASP A 26 10.62 40.82 -4.79
CA ASP A 26 10.11 39.95 -5.85
C ASP A 26 8.58 40.11 -6.03
N ASN A 27 8.11 39.91 -7.25
CA ASN A 27 6.70 39.72 -7.54
C ASN A 27 6.37 38.22 -7.50
N TYR A 28 5.15 37.90 -7.09
CA TYR A 28 4.69 36.56 -6.92
C TYR A 28 3.39 36.29 -7.66
N TYR A 29 3.29 35.13 -8.28
CA TYR A 29 2.18 34.76 -9.16
C TYR A 29 1.57 33.42 -8.72
N CYS A 30 0.27 33.32 -8.91
CA CYS A 30 -0.46 32.09 -8.65
C CYS A 30 0.05 30.94 -9.54
N PRO A 31 0.40 29.76 -8.98
CA PRO A 31 0.82 28.61 -9.76
C PRO A 31 -0.23 28.17 -10.79
N SER A 32 -1.52 28.38 -10.51
CA SER A 32 -2.63 28.01 -11.38
C SER A 32 -2.93 29.04 -12.46
N CYS A 33 -3.34 30.25 -12.09
CA CYS A 33 -3.87 31.24 -13.02
C CYS A 33 -2.85 32.34 -13.42
N LYS A 34 -1.64 32.31 -12.87
CA LYS A 34 -0.57 33.29 -13.11
C LYS A 34 -0.90 34.74 -12.71
N THR A 35 -2.03 34.96 -12.05
CA THR A 35 -2.37 36.28 -11.51
C THR A 35 -1.41 36.64 -10.39
N SER A 36 -1.05 37.94 -10.31
CA SER A 36 -0.21 38.48 -9.23
C SER A 36 -0.83 38.27 -7.86
N LEU A 37 0.00 37.93 -6.90
CA LEU A 37 -0.38 37.60 -5.53
C LEU A 37 0.12 38.64 -4.55
N ILE A 38 -0.57 38.77 -3.43
CA ILE A 38 -0.22 39.67 -2.34
C ILE A 38 0.37 38.87 -1.18
N ILE A 39 1.54 39.26 -0.71
CA ILE A 39 2.16 38.69 0.49
C ILE A 39 1.38 39.13 1.72
N ARG A 40 0.92 38.14 2.54
CA ARG A 40 0.28 38.37 3.82
C ARG A 40 1.13 37.73 4.94
N LYS A 41 2.00 38.55 5.55
CA LYS A 41 2.88 38.18 6.68
C LYS A 41 2.57 39.05 7.90
N GLY A 42 1.35 38.92 8.43
CA GLY A 42 0.92 39.62 9.66
C GLY A 42 1.28 38.86 10.93
N LYS A 43 1.24 39.55 12.07
CA LYS A 43 1.56 38.97 13.39
C LYS A 43 0.47 38.01 13.95
N ILE A 44 -0.76 38.12 13.45
CA ILE A 44 -1.93 37.43 14.01
C ILE A 44 -2.38 36.25 13.14
N ASN A 45 -2.31 36.38 11.83
CA ASN A 45 -2.78 35.36 10.87
C ASN A 45 -1.63 34.54 10.32
N VAL A 46 -1.93 33.28 9.96
CA VAL A 46 -1.00 32.42 9.24
C VAL A 46 -0.50 33.12 7.97
N HIS A 47 0.79 33.10 7.73
CA HIS A 47 1.40 33.70 6.54
C HIS A 47 0.92 32.96 5.29
N HIS A 48 0.53 33.71 4.27
CA HIS A 48 0.05 33.14 3.00
C HIS A 48 0.20 34.16 1.85
N TYR A 49 0.21 33.64 0.64
CA TYR A 49 -0.07 34.45 -0.54
C TYR A 49 -1.58 34.46 -0.78
N ALA A 50 -2.10 35.62 -1.15
CA ALA A 50 -3.52 35.85 -1.31
C ALA A 50 -3.84 36.47 -2.68
N HIS A 51 -4.93 36.00 -3.30
CA HIS A 51 -5.57 36.66 -4.41
C HIS A 51 -7.09 36.43 -4.39
N LYS A 52 -7.80 37.19 -5.18
CA LYS A 52 -9.23 37.00 -5.32
C LYS A 52 -9.50 35.74 -6.12
N ALA A 53 -10.49 34.96 -5.68
CA ALA A 53 -11.02 33.85 -6.48
C ALA A 53 -11.60 34.37 -7.79
N CYS A 54 -11.40 33.65 -8.88
CA CYS A 54 -11.97 33.92 -10.19
C CYS A 54 -12.51 32.62 -10.78
N ASP A 55 -13.25 32.70 -11.87
CA ASP A 55 -13.90 31.53 -12.49
C ASP A 55 -12.91 30.44 -12.94
N TYR A 56 -11.65 30.79 -13.11
CA TYR A 56 -10.58 29.89 -13.56
C TYR A 56 -9.66 29.43 -12.43
N CYS A 57 -9.86 29.90 -11.19
CA CYS A 57 -8.95 29.65 -10.08
C CYS A 57 -9.71 29.56 -8.76
N SER A 58 -9.85 28.36 -8.25
CA SER A 58 -10.37 28.06 -6.92
C SER A 58 -9.23 27.73 -5.96
N GLN A 59 -9.52 27.69 -4.65
CA GLN A 59 -8.58 27.20 -3.63
C GLN A 59 -8.09 25.80 -3.99
N GLU A 60 -9.00 24.91 -4.36
CA GLU A 60 -8.71 23.54 -4.76
C GLU A 60 -7.73 23.47 -5.95
N THR A 61 -8.04 24.20 -7.04
CA THR A 61 -7.18 24.22 -8.23
C THR A 61 -5.77 24.72 -7.93
N VAL A 62 -5.63 25.71 -7.03
CA VAL A 62 -4.32 26.23 -6.63
C VAL A 62 -3.54 25.21 -5.81
N ILE A 63 -4.18 24.57 -4.83
CA ILE A 63 -3.55 23.54 -4.00
C ILE A 63 -3.07 22.38 -4.88
N HIS A 64 -3.95 21.87 -5.74
CA HIS A 64 -3.66 20.75 -6.64
C HIS A 64 -2.46 21.02 -7.55
N LYS A 65 -2.46 22.16 -8.25
CA LYS A 65 -1.32 22.54 -9.11
C LYS A 65 -0.05 22.81 -8.33
N THR A 66 -0.16 23.46 -7.17
CA THR A 66 1.01 23.73 -6.33
C THR A 66 1.66 22.45 -5.84
N ALA A 67 0.87 21.49 -5.38
CA ALA A 67 1.37 20.20 -4.91
C ALA A 67 2.11 19.45 -6.03
N LYS A 68 1.56 19.42 -7.26
CA LYS A 68 2.23 18.79 -8.41
C LYS A 68 3.59 19.43 -8.73
N PHE A 69 3.66 20.76 -8.83
CA PHE A 69 4.92 21.44 -9.10
C PHE A 69 5.92 21.29 -7.96
N LEU A 70 5.46 21.25 -6.71
CA LEU A 70 6.33 21.04 -5.56
C LEU A 70 6.90 19.63 -5.52
N LEU A 71 6.12 18.60 -5.83
CA LEU A 71 6.61 17.24 -6.00
C LEU A 71 7.70 17.16 -7.08
N GLN A 72 7.46 17.74 -8.24
CA GLN A 72 8.46 17.81 -9.31
C GLN A 72 9.74 18.51 -8.83
N LYS A 73 9.61 19.66 -8.16
CA LYS A 73 10.73 20.41 -7.63
C LYS A 73 11.54 19.61 -6.61
N ILE A 74 10.89 18.96 -5.65
CA ILE A 74 11.54 18.18 -4.59
C ILE A 74 12.37 17.03 -5.20
N VAL A 75 11.81 16.33 -6.19
CA VAL A 75 12.53 15.28 -6.91
C VAL A 75 13.72 15.85 -7.68
N SER A 76 13.56 17.00 -8.33
CA SER A 76 14.64 17.68 -9.04
C SER A 76 15.75 18.15 -8.09
N ASP A 77 15.40 18.78 -6.97
CA ASP A 77 16.36 19.25 -5.96
C ASP A 77 17.17 18.07 -5.38
N TRP A 78 16.50 16.94 -5.10
CA TRP A 78 17.17 15.73 -4.67
C TRP A 78 18.16 15.20 -5.72
N LYS A 79 17.73 15.08 -6.97
CA LYS A 79 18.59 14.54 -8.05
C LYS A 79 19.76 15.47 -8.38
N ASN A 80 19.62 16.75 -8.14
CA ASN A 80 20.70 17.73 -8.26
C ASN A 80 21.61 17.78 -7.00
N GLY A 81 21.39 16.95 -6.00
CA GLY A 81 22.17 16.90 -4.79
C GLY A 81 21.94 18.05 -3.80
N LEU A 82 20.87 18.83 -4.00
CA LEU A 82 20.53 19.97 -3.13
C LEU A 82 19.84 19.54 -1.85
N THR A 83 19.12 18.42 -1.89
CA THR A 83 18.39 17.83 -0.76
C THR A 83 18.61 16.33 -0.65
N LYS A 84 18.20 15.74 0.48
CA LYS A 84 18.10 14.28 0.62
C LYS A 84 16.89 13.76 -0.16
N ALA A 85 16.86 12.43 -0.39
CA ALA A 85 15.71 11.78 -0.98
C ALA A 85 14.43 12.07 -0.16
N PRO A 86 13.32 12.43 -0.81
CA PRO A 86 12.03 12.59 -0.14
C PRO A 86 11.63 11.30 0.53
N LYS A 87 10.92 11.41 1.66
CA LYS A 87 10.42 10.26 2.42
C LYS A 87 8.98 9.98 2.03
N ILE A 88 8.68 8.71 1.80
CA ILE A 88 7.31 8.22 1.61
C ILE A 88 6.90 7.47 2.87
N PHE A 89 5.71 7.77 3.37
CA PHE A 89 5.09 7.11 4.51
C PHE A 89 3.93 6.26 4.01
N ARG A 90 4.07 4.94 4.12
CA ARG A 90 3.09 3.94 3.70
C ARG A 90 2.64 3.13 4.89
N GLU A 91 1.48 2.50 4.82
CA GLU A 91 1.02 1.62 5.88
C GLU A 91 1.56 0.20 5.72
N CYS A 92 2.02 -0.38 6.81
CA CYS A 92 2.36 -1.79 6.88
C CYS A 92 1.08 -2.63 6.67
N GLN A 93 1.07 -3.49 5.68
CA GLN A 93 -0.09 -4.34 5.35
C GLN A 93 -0.49 -5.31 6.48
N ILE A 94 0.35 -5.51 7.50
CA ILE A 94 0.08 -6.44 8.60
C ILE A 94 -0.44 -5.73 9.84
N CYS A 95 0.27 -4.70 10.31
CA CYS A 95 -0.03 -4.04 11.58
C CYS A 95 -0.53 -2.59 11.40
N LEU A 96 -0.66 -2.12 10.17
CA LEU A 96 -1.10 -0.77 9.79
C LEU A 96 -0.21 0.35 10.34
N SER A 97 0.94 0.03 10.92
CA SER A 97 1.89 1.04 11.37
C SER A 97 2.52 1.75 10.16
N SER A 98 2.85 3.03 10.33
CA SER A 98 3.53 3.81 9.32
C SER A 98 4.93 3.27 9.05
N VAL A 99 5.28 3.10 7.78
CA VAL A 99 6.59 2.65 7.28
C VAL A 99 7.21 3.77 6.48
N GLU A 100 8.27 4.34 7.00
CA GLU A 100 9.08 5.35 6.31
C GLU A 100 10.02 4.68 5.31
N GLN A 101 10.02 5.17 4.07
CA GLN A 101 10.92 4.74 3.00
C GLN A 101 11.41 5.96 2.20
N PRO A 102 12.70 6.04 1.83
CA PRO A 102 13.13 7.05 0.87
C PRO A 102 12.58 6.72 -0.53
N LEU A 103 12.37 7.75 -1.36
CA LEU A 103 12.15 7.53 -2.80
C LEU A 103 13.32 6.71 -3.37
N PRO A 104 13.04 5.65 -4.18
CA PRO A 104 14.08 4.78 -4.73
C PRO A 104 15.04 5.54 -5.66
N ASP A 105 16.33 5.24 -5.59
CA ASP A 105 17.37 5.85 -6.43
C ASP A 105 17.15 5.69 -7.94
N LYS A 106 16.39 4.68 -8.36
CA LYS A 106 15.98 4.47 -9.76
C LYS A 106 15.07 5.58 -10.32
N VAL A 107 14.43 6.39 -9.47
CA VAL A 107 13.72 7.60 -9.88
C VAL A 107 14.76 8.64 -10.31
N GLN A 108 14.64 9.18 -11.52
CA GLN A 108 15.57 10.16 -12.08
C GLN A 108 14.98 11.56 -12.19
N SER A 109 13.68 11.64 -12.47
CA SER A 109 12.94 12.90 -12.53
C SER A 109 11.47 12.70 -12.19
N ALA A 110 10.73 13.78 -12.07
CA ALA A 110 9.28 13.79 -11.98
C ALA A 110 8.71 14.73 -13.05
N GLU A 111 7.64 14.31 -13.71
CA GLU A 111 6.94 15.08 -14.73
C GLU A 111 5.48 15.26 -14.34
N VAL A 112 4.92 16.45 -14.57
CA VAL A 112 3.52 16.78 -14.23
C VAL A 112 2.60 16.54 -15.40
N GLU A 113 1.36 16.07 -15.11
CA GLU A 113 0.27 15.90 -16.08
C GLU A 113 0.65 15.03 -17.28
N VAL A 114 1.24 13.87 -17.00
CA VAL A 114 1.69 12.94 -18.05
C VAL A 114 0.51 12.10 -18.53
N LYS A 115 0.25 12.12 -19.83
CA LYS A 115 -0.77 11.30 -20.49
C LYS A 115 -0.24 9.89 -20.69
N LEU A 116 -1.00 8.90 -20.22
CA LEU A 116 -0.72 7.47 -20.37
C LEU A 116 -1.31 6.90 -21.66
N GLU A 117 -0.87 5.71 -22.06
CA GLU A 117 -1.31 5.05 -23.31
C GLU A 117 -2.83 4.81 -23.36
N ASN A 118 -3.45 4.52 -22.22
CA ASN A 118 -4.92 4.34 -22.11
C ASN A 118 -5.71 5.65 -22.08
N GLY A 119 -5.05 6.80 -22.21
CA GLY A 119 -5.66 8.12 -22.24
C GLY A 119 -5.80 8.81 -20.89
N PHE A 120 -5.59 8.13 -19.77
CA PHE A 120 -5.56 8.77 -18.45
C PHE A 120 -4.38 9.73 -18.32
N ILE A 121 -4.54 10.74 -17.48
CA ILE A 121 -3.48 11.68 -17.11
C ILE A 121 -3.14 11.42 -15.66
N VAL A 122 -1.86 11.13 -15.38
CA VAL A 122 -1.33 11.05 -14.03
C VAL A 122 -0.83 12.42 -13.58
N ASP A 123 -1.15 12.80 -12.35
CA ASP A 123 -0.82 14.14 -11.84
C ASP A 123 0.70 14.39 -11.81
N VAL A 124 1.46 13.42 -11.26
CA VAL A 124 2.92 13.44 -11.29
C VAL A 124 3.44 12.05 -11.61
N ALA A 125 4.18 11.92 -12.70
CA ALA A 125 4.87 10.69 -13.08
C ALA A 125 6.30 10.67 -12.52
N LEU A 126 6.65 9.64 -11.77
CA LEU A 126 8.02 9.37 -11.35
C LEU A 126 8.74 8.62 -12.49
N MET A 127 9.73 9.27 -13.08
CA MET A 127 10.44 8.77 -14.26
C MET A 127 11.69 8.00 -13.88
N GLY A 128 11.91 6.86 -14.52
CA GLY A 128 13.21 6.21 -14.58
C GLY A 128 13.96 6.57 -15.87
N SER A 129 15.03 5.85 -16.19
CA SER A 129 15.86 6.16 -17.37
C SER A 129 15.13 6.06 -18.72
N ARG A 130 14.08 5.25 -18.83
CA ARG A 130 13.38 5.01 -20.10
C ARG A 130 11.86 4.82 -19.98
N LYS A 131 11.30 4.87 -18.77
CA LYS A 131 9.88 4.59 -18.54
C LYS A 131 9.36 5.28 -17.29
N ILE A 132 8.05 5.41 -17.23
CA ILE A 132 7.35 5.77 -16.01
C ILE A 132 7.50 4.60 -15.02
N LEU A 133 7.95 4.89 -13.82
CA LEU A 133 8.10 3.90 -12.73
C LEU A 133 6.84 3.82 -11.88
N ALA A 134 6.18 4.97 -11.66
CA ALA A 134 5.00 5.09 -10.83
C ALA A 134 4.31 6.44 -11.03
N GLY A 135 3.05 6.53 -10.59
CA GLY A 135 2.28 7.76 -10.49
C GLY A 135 2.11 8.24 -9.06
N ILE A 136 1.96 9.55 -8.91
CA ILE A 136 1.43 10.19 -7.69
C ILE A 136 0.20 10.98 -8.11
N GLU A 137 -0.95 10.66 -7.52
CA GLU A 137 -2.20 11.42 -7.65
C GLU A 137 -2.35 12.33 -6.44
N VAL A 138 -2.91 13.51 -6.65
CA VAL A 138 -3.08 14.52 -5.60
C VAL A 138 -4.56 14.75 -5.33
N LYS A 139 -5.03 14.33 -4.17
CA LYS A 139 -6.38 14.62 -3.69
C LYS A 139 -6.41 15.99 -3.01
N VAL A 140 -7.44 16.78 -3.29
CA VAL A 140 -7.74 18.00 -2.52
C VAL A 140 -9.13 17.93 -1.89
N THR A 141 -10.17 17.74 -2.70
CA THR A 141 -11.56 17.57 -2.25
C THR A 141 -12.12 16.21 -2.65
N HIS A 142 -11.73 15.69 -3.79
CA HIS A 142 -12.21 14.43 -4.32
C HIS A 142 -11.08 13.43 -4.49
N GLU A 143 -11.34 12.19 -4.12
CA GLU A 143 -10.44 11.05 -4.36
C GLU A 143 -10.40 10.70 -5.85
N ILE A 144 -9.35 9.99 -6.27
CA ILE A 144 -9.30 9.37 -7.59
C ILE A 144 -10.55 8.51 -7.80
N SER A 145 -11.16 8.57 -8.98
CA SER A 145 -12.33 7.74 -9.27
C SER A 145 -11.96 6.25 -9.25
N SER A 146 -12.91 5.41 -8.79
CA SER A 146 -12.72 3.96 -8.75
C SER A 146 -12.31 3.40 -10.12
N GLU A 147 -12.94 3.87 -11.20
CA GLU A 147 -12.60 3.49 -12.56
C GLU A 147 -11.14 3.81 -12.92
N LYS A 148 -10.67 5.04 -12.64
CA LYS A 148 -9.27 5.41 -12.87
C LYS A 148 -8.32 4.60 -12.00
N ALA A 149 -8.68 4.33 -10.74
CA ALA A 149 -7.86 3.56 -9.81
C ALA A 149 -7.69 2.09 -10.22
N GLU A 150 -8.74 1.49 -10.82
CA GLU A 150 -8.71 0.11 -11.31
C GLU A 150 -7.99 -0.03 -12.65
N LEU A 151 -8.17 0.95 -13.55
CA LEU A 151 -7.65 0.91 -14.91
C LEU A 151 -6.29 1.60 -15.09
N MET A 152 -5.69 2.11 -14.01
CA MET A 152 -4.37 2.75 -14.07
C MET A 152 -3.29 1.71 -14.47
N PRO A 153 -2.59 1.89 -15.61
CA PRO A 153 -1.67 0.87 -16.14
C PRO A 153 -0.31 0.87 -15.45
N ILE A 154 -0.10 1.77 -14.50
CA ILE A 154 1.14 1.90 -13.73
C ILE A 154 0.82 1.85 -12.23
N PRO A 155 1.75 1.36 -11.38
CA PRO A 155 1.59 1.48 -9.94
C PRO A 155 1.52 2.95 -9.55
N PHE A 156 0.66 3.29 -8.58
CA PHE A 156 0.50 4.66 -8.13
C PHE A 156 0.15 4.76 -6.65
N ILE A 157 0.33 5.95 -6.11
CA ILE A 157 -0.15 6.35 -4.79
C ILE A 157 -1.01 7.61 -4.93
N GLU A 158 -1.93 7.82 -3.98
CA GLU A 158 -2.64 9.08 -3.81
C GLU A 158 -2.21 9.73 -2.50
N ILE A 159 -2.07 11.05 -2.51
CA ILE A 159 -1.69 11.86 -1.35
C ILE A 159 -2.68 13.00 -1.15
N ASP A 160 -2.84 13.49 0.08
CA ASP A 160 -3.59 14.71 0.35
C ASP A 160 -2.74 15.95 0.06
N GLY A 161 -3.20 16.78 -0.88
CA GLY A 161 -2.48 17.97 -1.31
C GLY A 161 -2.35 19.03 -0.21
N ASN A 162 -3.33 19.15 0.70
CA ASN A 162 -3.24 20.11 1.81
C ASN A 162 -2.16 19.67 2.80
N VAL A 163 -2.20 18.41 3.24
CA VAL A 163 -1.23 17.81 4.16
C VAL A 163 0.19 17.90 3.57
N PHE A 164 0.33 17.57 2.28
CA PHE A 164 1.62 17.65 1.60
C PHE A 164 2.18 19.06 1.54
N LEU A 165 1.35 20.08 1.30
CA LEU A 165 1.82 21.47 1.27
C LEU A 165 2.24 22.01 2.65
N GLU A 166 1.73 21.43 3.74
CA GLU A 166 2.16 21.76 5.11
C GLU A 166 3.53 21.16 5.43
N ASN A 167 3.81 19.96 4.95
CA ASN A 167 5.10 19.26 5.15
C ASN A 167 5.61 18.58 3.86
N PRO A 168 6.20 19.35 2.92
CA PRO A 168 6.53 18.84 1.60
C PRO A 168 7.65 17.79 1.55
N ASN A 169 8.39 17.60 2.63
CA ASN A 169 9.44 16.58 2.71
C ASN A 169 8.92 15.18 3.07
N GLU A 170 7.64 15.08 3.41
CA GLU A 170 6.96 13.87 3.83
C GLU A 170 5.78 13.57 2.91
N ILE A 171 5.91 12.54 2.10
CA ILE A 171 4.87 12.07 1.19
C ILE A 171 4.03 11.04 1.93
N VAL A 172 2.93 11.49 2.57
CA VAL A 172 2.01 10.60 3.30
C VAL A 172 0.99 10.02 2.34
N VAL A 173 0.97 8.70 2.21
CA VAL A 173 0.10 7.97 1.29
C VAL A 173 -1.27 7.74 1.91
N ILE A 174 -2.34 8.07 1.18
CA ILE A 174 -3.74 7.82 1.57
C ILE A 174 -4.38 6.68 0.76
N LEU A 175 -3.94 6.46 -0.47
CA LEU A 175 -4.28 5.28 -1.27
C LEU A 175 -3.00 4.70 -1.87
N ASP A 176 -2.79 3.40 -1.69
CA ASP A 176 -1.57 2.71 -2.08
C ASP A 176 -1.88 1.57 -3.07
N LYS A 177 -1.46 1.72 -4.31
CA LYS A 177 -1.56 0.72 -5.38
C LYS A 177 -0.17 0.22 -5.82
N PHE A 178 0.81 0.30 -4.94
CA PHE A 178 2.11 -0.36 -5.07
C PHE A 178 2.08 -1.79 -4.51
N ASN A 179 3.19 -2.51 -4.71
CA ASN A 179 3.41 -3.74 -3.97
C ASN A 179 3.33 -3.47 -2.47
N PRO A 180 2.65 -4.33 -1.72
CA PRO A 180 2.49 -4.17 -0.28
C PRO A 180 3.83 -3.97 0.45
N VAL A 181 3.82 -3.14 1.49
CA VAL A 181 4.99 -2.90 2.35
C VAL A 181 4.81 -3.55 3.71
N THR A 182 5.89 -4.07 4.25
CA THR A 182 5.90 -4.69 5.60
C THR A 182 6.97 -4.00 6.45
N CYS A 183 6.61 -3.58 7.67
CA CYS A 183 7.56 -2.97 8.60
C CYS A 183 8.59 -4.00 9.11
N ASN A 184 9.72 -3.52 9.63
CA ASN A 184 10.80 -4.38 10.09
C ASN A 184 10.37 -5.33 11.23
N GLU A 185 9.52 -4.88 12.14
CA GLU A 185 9.00 -5.71 13.22
C GLU A 185 8.15 -6.88 12.68
N CYS A 186 7.25 -6.60 11.74
CA CYS A 186 6.45 -7.64 11.11
C CYS A 186 7.30 -8.58 10.26
N LYS A 187 8.29 -8.08 9.52
CA LYS A 187 9.27 -8.93 8.80
C LYS A 187 9.98 -9.89 9.74
N GLU A 188 10.42 -9.43 10.90
CA GLU A 188 11.10 -10.29 11.87
C GLU A 188 10.16 -11.33 12.49
N LYS A 189 8.91 -10.96 12.80
CA LYS A 189 7.87 -11.91 13.22
C LYS A 189 7.63 -12.99 12.18
N LEU A 190 7.52 -12.61 10.91
CA LEU A 190 7.35 -13.53 9.79
C LEU A 190 8.54 -14.49 9.62
N ARG A 191 9.77 -13.98 9.68
CA ARG A 191 10.99 -14.83 9.62
C ARG A 191 10.99 -15.89 10.73
N LYS A 192 10.65 -15.50 11.96
CA LYS A 192 10.55 -16.46 13.08
C LYS A 192 9.45 -17.49 12.86
N TYR A 193 8.30 -17.05 12.35
CA TYR A 193 7.18 -17.92 12.01
C TYR A 193 7.56 -18.94 10.93
N VAL A 194 8.12 -18.49 9.82
CA VAL A 194 8.58 -19.35 8.71
C VAL A 194 9.65 -20.34 9.19
N LYS A 195 10.65 -19.87 9.97
CA LYS A 195 11.68 -20.74 10.54
C LYS A 195 11.09 -21.85 11.42
N ARG A 196 10.08 -21.52 12.24
CA ARG A 196 9.36 -22.50 13.08
C ARG A 196 8.58 -23.48 12.20
N ALA A 197 7.85 -23.01 11.18
CA ALA A 197 7.12 -23.85 10.24
C ALA A 197 8.05 -24.83 9.51
N LYS A 198 9.19 -24.37 8.99
CA LYS A 198 10.21 -25.23 8.35
C LYS A 198 10.74 -26.32 9.27
N LYS A 199 10.94 -26.00 10.56
CA LYS A 199 11.34 -27.02 11.54
C LYS A 199 10.28 -28.08 11.70
N ILE A 200 9.01 -27.70 11.92
CA ILE A 200 7.90 -28.65 12.04
C ILE A 200 7.75 -29.48 10.76
N ALA A 201 7.83 -28.84 9.60
CA ALA A 201 7.74 -29.51 8.30
C ALA A 201 8.81 -30.59 8.13
N LYS A 202 10.06 -30.28 8.50
CA LYS A 202 11.16 -31.24 8.47
C LYS A 202 10.91 -32.45 9.37
N ASP A 203 10.44 -32.21 10.60
CA ASP A 203 10.14 -33.28 11.57
C ASP A 203 8.97 -34.16 11.12
N LEU A 204 8.08 -33.65 10.27
CA LEU A 204 6.91 -34.33 9.75
C LEU A 204 7.06 -34.81 8.30
N ASN A 205 8.24 -34.60 7.68
CA ASN A 205 8.51 -34.92 6.27
C ASN A 205 7.48 -34.28 5.32
N ILE A 206 7.21 -32.96 5.53
CA ILE A 206 6.30 -32.17 4.73
C ILE A 206 7.13 -31.17 3.91
N ASP A 207 6.87 -31.04 2.62
CA ASP A 207 7.53 -30.05 1.77
C ASP A 207 6.97 -28.65 2.00
N LEU A 208 7.83 -27.72 2.34
CA LEU A 208 7.59 -26.28 2.40
C LEU A 208 8.72 -25.55 1.66
N PRO A 209 8.40 -24.46 0.96
CA PRO A 209 7.07 -23.87 0.70
C PRO A 209 6.25 -24.68 -0.31
N SER A 210 4.92 -24.60 -0.21
CA SER A 210 4.00 -25.17 -1.20
C SER A 210 3.40 -24.05 -2.07
N LEU A 211 3.46 -24.22 -3.39
CA LEU A 211 2.96 -23.20 -4.33
C LEU A 211 1.46 -22.92 -4.24
N PHE A 212 0.69 -23.91 -3.78
CA PHE A 212 -0.77 -23.85 -3.82
C PHE A 212 -1.42 -23.98 -2.46
N TYR A 213 -0.64 -24.35 -1.45
CA TYR A 213 -1.14 -24.59 -0.10
C TYR A 213 -0.50 -23.60 0.86
N ARG A 214 -1.29 -22.72 1.39
CA ARG A 214 -0.84 -21.85 2.48
C ARG A 214 -0.80 -22.64 3.77
N PHE A 215 0.21 -22.45 4.55
CA PHE A 215 0.37 -23.15 5.82
C PHE A 215 0.07 -22.26 7.03
N GLY A 216 -0.39 -22.90 8.06
CA GLY A 216 -0.52 -22.30 9.38
C GLY A 216 0.03 -23.26 10.46
N ILE A 217 0.44 -22.70 11.58
CA ILE A 217 0.87 -23.45 12.75
C ILE A 217 -0.24 -23.41 13.78
N THR A 218 -0.67 -24.57 14.26
CA THR A 218 -1.62 -24.68 15.38
C THR A 218 -1.27 -25.83 16.30
N SER A 219 -1.91 -25.90 17.47
CA SER A 219 -1.81 -27.03 18.38
C SER A 219 -2.97 -28.00 18.16
N CYS A 220 -2.68 -29.27 17.90
CA CYS A 220 -3.71 -30.28 17.79
C CYS A 220 -4.61 -30.28 19.02
N TRP A 221 -5.93 -30.17 18.83
CA TRP A 221 -6.89 -30.16 19.94
C TRP A 221 -6.85 -31.42 20.81
N LYS A 222 -6.48 -32.60 20.23
CA LYS A 222 -6.45 -33.91 20.91
C LYS A 222 -5.10 -34.16 21.56
N CYS A 223 -4.00 -34.21 20.82
CA CYS A 223 -2.69 -34.59 21.35
C CYS A 223 -1.82 -33.39 21.79
N LYS A 224 -2.26 -32.18 21.59
CA LYS A 224 -1.58 -30.93 21.98
C LYS A 224 -0.24 -30.64 21.29
N LYS A 225 0.21 -31.51 20.39
CA LYS A 225 1.42 -31.26 19.61
C LYS A 225 1.21 -30.18 18.58
N GLU A 226 2.26 -29.40 18.31
CA GLU A 226 2.27 -28.45 17.20
C GLU A 226 2.26 -29.19 15.88
N ILE A 227 1.41 -28.70 14.97
CA ILE A 227 1.22 -29.25 13.63
C ILE A 227 1.12 -28.13 12.61
N LEU A 228 1.40 -28.49 11.36
CA LEU A 228 1.06 -27.65 10.21
C LEU A 228 -0.35 -28.01 9.74
N VAL A 229 -1.12 -26.98 9.46
CA VAL A 229 -2.41 -27.05 8.77
C VAL A 229 -2.33 -26.23 7.50
N PHE A 230 -3.18 -26.52 6.53
CA PHE A 230 -3.12 -25.91 5.21
C PHE A 230 -4.49 -25.43 4.75
N THR A 231 -4.48 -24.32 3.99
CA THR A 231 -5.61 -23.91 3.16
C THR A 231 -5.17 -23.84 1.70
N TRP A 232 -6.12 -23.82 0.76
CA TRP A 232 -5.87 -23.88 -0.68
C TRP A 232 -6.87 -23.01 -1.46
N PRO A 233 -6.58 -22.67 -2.74
CA PRO A 233 -7.50 -21.91 -3.57
C PRO A 233 -8.86 -22.60 -3.72
N ASN A 234 -9.93 -21.83 -3.69
CA ASN A 234 -11.32 -22.30 -3.76
C ASN A 234 -11.73 -23.24 -2.61
N HIS A 235 -11.02 -23.17 -1.47
CA HIS A 235 -11.44 -23.86 -0.27
C HIS A 235 -12.71 -23.21 0.29
N SER A 236 -13.72 -24.01 0.54
CA SER A 236 -14.92 -23.63 1.30
C SER A 236 -15.06 -24.51 2.52
N LEU A 237 -15.71 -24.00 3.57
CA LEU A 237 -15.95 -24.79 4.79
C LEU A 237 -16.67 -26.10 4.45
N PHE A 238 -16.13 -27.19 4.96
CA PHE A 238 -16.67 -28.54 4.78
C PHE A 238 -16.76 -28.98 3.31
N SER A 239 -15.84 -28.52 2.48
CA SER A 239 -15.82 -28.81 1.05
C SER A 239 -15.68 -30.31 0.76
N LYS A 240 -16.51 -30.81 -0.13
CA LYS A 240 -16.40 -32.13 -0.73
C LYS A 240 -15.51 -32.16 -1.98
N ASN A 241 -15.16 -30.99 -2.50
CA ASN A 241 -14.33 -30.86 -3.68
C ASN A 241 -12.87 -31.14 -3.33
N GLU A 242 -12.26 -32.07 -4.03
CA GLU A 242 -10.86 -32.42 -3.82
C GLU A 242 -9.92 -31.23 -4.16
N PRO A 243 -8.92 -30.95 -3.31
CA PRO A 243 -7.82 -30.06 -3.68
C PRO A 243 -7.05 -30.63 -4.87
N LEU A 244 -7.17 -29.97 -6.04
CA LEU A 244 -6.68 -30.52 -7.32
C LEU A 244 -5.17 -30.31 -7.54
N LYS A 245 -4.55 -29.42 -6.80
CA LYS A 245 -3.14 -29.05 -7.00
C LYS A 245 -2.20 -30.03 -6.31
N MET A 246 -1.12 -30.37 -7.01
CA MET A 246 -0.09 -31.28 -6.50
C MET A 246 1.26 -30.52 -6.36
N PRO A 247 2.11 -30.89 -5.40
CA PRO A 247 1.89 -31.93 -4.39
C PRO A 247 0.91 -31.50 -3.31
N LYS A 248 -0.02 -32.39 -2.94
CA LYS A 248 -0.98 -32.17 -1.86
C LYS A 248 -0.37 -32.60 -0.52
N PRO A 249 -0.40 -31.77 0.54
CA PRO A 249 0.06 -32.16 1.87
C PRO A 249 -0.66 -33.39 2.38
N GLN A 250 0.10 -34.35 2.92
CA GLN A 250 -0.45 -35.63 3.41
C GLN A 250 -1.43 -35.47 4.58
N SER A 251 -1.36 -34.34 5.29
CA SER A 251 -2.31 -34.02 6.37
C SER A 251 -3.70 -33.62 5.86
N ILE A 252 -3.86 -33.33 4.56
CA ILE A 252 -5.16 -33.04 3.95
C ILE A 252 -5.78 -34.35 3.49
N ARG A 253 -6.88 -34.76 4.14
CA ARG A 253 -7.55 -36.04 3.88
C ARG A 253 -9.05 -35.86 3.69
N PHE A 254 -9.70 -36.86 3.04
CA PHE A 254 -11.14 -36.91 2.90
C PHE A 254 -11.72 -37.76 4.03
N GLU A 255 -12.14 -37.16 5.14
CA GLU A 255 -12.49 -37.82 6.37
C GLU A 255 -13.93 -37.56 6.82
N TYR A 256 -14.52 -38.54 7.53
CA TYR A 256 -15.85 -38.40 8.11
C TYR A 256 -15.79 -37.67 9.46
N SER A 257 -16.50 -36.58 9.56
CA SER A 257 -16.65 -35.84 10.82
C SER A 257 -17.93 -36.25 11.56
N ASN A 258 -17.74 -36.73 12.79
CA ASN A 258 -18.87 -37.04 13.67
C ASN A 258 -19.68 -35.82 14.09
N THR A 259 -19.08 -34.63 14.08
CA THR A 259 -19.73 -33.36 14.44
C THR A 259 -20.70 -32.89 13.36
N ILE A 260 -20.25 -32.84 12.10
CA ILE A 260 -21.07 -32.35 10.99
C ILE A 260 -21.76 -33.47 10.20
N LYS A 261 -21.55 -34.75 10.59
CA LYS A 261 -22.18 -35.92 10.01
C LYS A 261 -21.97 -36.09 8.50
N THR A 262 -20.81 -35.66 7.99
CA THR A 262 -20.48 -35.83 6.56
C THR A 262 -18.97 -36.04 6.37
N LYS A 263 -18.58 -36.52 5.17
CA LYS A 263 -17.18 -36.55 4.72
C LYS A 263 -16.84 -35.26 3.99
N TYR A 264 -15.65 -34.74 4.23
CA TYR A 264 -15.13 -33.58 3.54
C TYR A 264 -13.59 -33.58 3.56
N TRP A 265 -12.98 -32.75 2.72
CA TRP A 265 -11.53 -32.54 2.71
C TRP A 265 -11.13 -31.67 3.88
N VAL A 266 -10.27 -32.17 4.74
CA VAL A 266 -9.95 -31.54 6.03
C VAL A 266 -8.51 -31.78 6.43
N ASN A 267 -7.95 -30.84 7.21
CA ASN A 267 -6.67 -31.05 7.86
C ASN A 267 -6.76 -32.09 8.97
N CYS A 268 -5.82 -33.02 8.99
CA CYS A 268 -5.67 -34.03 10.03
C CYS A 268 -4.34 -33.87 10.75
N CYS A 269 -4.34 -34.16 12.04
CA CYS A 269 -3.11 -34.20 12.82
C CYS A 269 -2.18 -35.30 12.31
N THR A 270 -0.94 -34.97 11.99
CA THR A 270 0.07 -35.93 11.53
C THR A 270 0.53 -36.93 12.60
N PHE A 271 0.26 -36.64 13.90
CA PHE A 271 0.64 -37.51 15.01
C PHE A 271 -0.46 -38.45 15.50
N CYS A 272 -1.70 -37.97 15.56
CA CYS A 272 -2.80 -38.76 16.15
C CYS A 272 -4.02 -38.86 15.23
N GLU A 273 -3.88 -38.42 13.98
CA GLU A 273 -4.85 -38.51 12.89
C GLU A 273 -6.19 -37.79 13.14
N SER A 274 -6.35 -37.11 14.26
CA SER A 274 -7.58 -36.37 14.56
C SER A 274 -7.81 -35.23 13.58
N ILE A 275 -9.06 -35.06 13.16
CA ILE A 275 -9.51 -33.98 12.34
C ILE A 275 -9.26 -32.65 13.06
N GLN A 276 -8.69 -31.66 12.34
CA GLN A 276 -8.59 -30.27 12.74
C GLN A 276 -9.71 -29.53 11.99
N GLY A 277 -10.85 -29.33 12.64
CA GLY A 277 -12.07 -28.88 11.97
C GLY A 277 -11.96 -27.47 11.42
N ASP A 278 -12.48 -27.28 10.21
CA ASP A 278 -12.47 -25.99 9.51
C ASP A 278 -13.04 -24.84 10.34
N TYR A 279 -14.15 -25.10 11.06
CA TYR A 279 -14.74 -24.08 11.92
C TYR A 279 -13.74 -23.47 12.91
N TYR A 280 -12.88 -24.28 13.51
CA TYR A 280 -11.88 -23.79 14.47
C TYR A 280 -10.74 -23.07 13.78
N LEU A 281 -10.29 -23.55 12.64
CA LEU A 281 -9.17 -22.96 11.90
C LEU A 281 -9.51 -21.61 11.30
N TYR A 282 -10.78 -21.38 10.88
CA TYR A 282 -11.19 -20.18 10.14
C TYR A 282 -12.04 -19.18 10.95
N ASN A 283 -12.80 -19.64 11.93
CA ASN A 283 -13.77 -18.78 12.64
C ASN A 283 -13.39 -18.49 14.09
N ARG A 284 -12.28 -19.03 14.58
CA ARG A 284 -11.81 -18.77 15.94
C ARG A 284 -10.66 -17.78 15.95
N SER A 285 -10.80 -16.70 16.72
CA SER A 285 -9.73 -15.70 16.89
C SER A 285 -8.42 -16.34 17.37
N GLY A 286 -7.30 -15.98 16.71
CA GLY A 286 -5.97 -16.51 17.02
C GLY A 286 -5.59 -17.81 16.30
N GLU A 287 -6.52 -18.43 15.56
CA GLU A 287 -6.22 -19.57 14.71
C GLU A 287 -5.64 -19.13 13.35
N PRO A 288 -4.89 -20.03 12.66
CA PRO A 288 -4.06 -19.63 11.52
C PRO A 288 -4.81 -19.04 10.33
N PHE A 289 -6.08 -19.39 10.15
CA PHE A 289 -6.88 -18.98 9.00
C PHE A 289 -8.05 -18.07 9.40
N TRP A 290 -8.01 -17.55 10.63
CA TRP A 290 -9.02 -16.62 11.10
C TRP A 290 -9.07 -15.36 10.21
N SER A 291 -10.28 -14.97 9.84
CA SER A 291 -10.56 -13.85 8.91
C SER A 291 -10.13 -14.05 7.44
N LEU A 292 -9.67 -15.24 7.05
CA LEU A 292 -9.55 -15.53 5.63
C LEU A 292 -10.92 -15.62 4.98
N ASP A 293 -11.09 -14.94 3.85
CA ASP A 293 -12.29 -15.08 3.05
C ASP A 293 -12.34 -16.46 2.41
N ILE A 294 -13.39 -17.23 2.73
CA ILE A 294 -13.53 -18.61 2.30
C ILE A 294 -14.53 -18.64 1.16
N GLY A 295 -14.06 -18.99 -0.04
CA GLY A 295 -14.90 -19.18 -1.22
C GLY A 295 -14.94 -18.01 -2.18
N GLY A 296 -14.12 -17.00 -1.98
CA GLY A 296 -13.91 -15.95 -2.97
C GLY A 296 -13.12 -16.48 -4.17
N ASP A 297 -13.64 -16.29 -5.37
CA ASP A 297 -12.97 -16.60 -6.65
C ASP A 297 -11.81 -15.62 -6.94
N ASN A 298 -11.61 -14.64 -6.07
CA ASN A 298 -10.65 -13.55 -6.23
C ASN A 298 -9.26 -14.01 -5.79
N ARG A 299 -8.43 -14.34 -6.77
CA ARG A 299 -7.00 -14.60 -6.56
C ARG A 299 -6.26 -13.43 -5.90
N GLU A 300 -6.74 -12.21 -6.08
CA GLU A 300 -6.14 -11.01 -5.51
C GLU A 300 -6.33 -10.94 -4.00
N ASP A 301 -7.54 -11.20 -3.48
CA ASP A 301 -7.80 -11.23 -2.04
C ASP A 301 -7.07 -12.39 -1.34
N TYR A 302 -6.91 -13.50 -2.05
CA TYR A 302 -6.15 -14.65 -1.56
C TYR A 302 -4.66 -14.34 -1.33
N TYR A 303 -4.08 -13.36 -2.03
CA TYR A 303 -2.67 -12.98 -1.92
C TYR A 303 -2.38 -11.87 -0.90
N HIS A 304 -3.38 -11.26 -0.30
CA HIS A 304 -3.20 -10.08 0.57
C HIS A 304 -3.15 -10.37 2.08
N ASP A 305 -3.29 -11.60 2.52
CA ASP A 305 -3.24 -11.89 3.95
C ASP A 305 -1.85 -12.27 4.49
N MET A 306 -1.75 -12.35 5.82
CA MET A 306 -0.49 -12.61 6.55
C MET A 306 0.23 -13.89 6.13
N LEU A 307 -0.47 -14.92 5.72
CA LEU A 307 0.13 -16.20 5.35
C LEU A 307 0.80 -16.14 3.98
N THR A 308 0.24 -15.39 3.04
CA THR A 308 0.88 -15.12 1.75
C THR A 308 2.16 -14.34 1.94
N ILE A 309 2.16 -13.39 2.89
CA ILE A 309 3.32 -12.59 3.21
C ILE A 309 4.40 -13.44 3.88
N ALA A 310 4.03 -14.32 4.80
CA ALA A 310 4.95 -15.28 5.39
C ALA A 310 5.61 -16.16 4.31
N TYR A 311 4.82 -16.60 3.35
CA TYR A 311 5.28 -17.38 2.20
C TYR A 311 6.20 -16.58 1.27
N GLN A 312 5.84 -15.35 0.93
CA GLN A 312 6.67 -14.48 0.08
C GLN A 312 7.96 -14.01 0.78
N SER A 313 7.97 -13.90 2.12
CA SER A 313 9.16 -13.51 2.87
C SER A 313 10.28 -14.55 2.85
N GLU A 314 10.03 -15.76 2.35
CA GLU A 314 11.08 -16.75 2.09
C GLU A 314 12.00 -16.35 0.94
N PHE A 315 11.55 -15.43 0.08
CA PHE A 315 12.26 -14.95 -1.10
C PHE A 315 12.87 -13.54 -0.96
N ILE A 316 12.79 -12.96 0.24
CA ILE A 316 13.39 -11.64 0.54
C ILE A 316 14.73 -11.78 1.26
#